data_81ba2101e2adb09a2b10006b7f1c5718
#
_entry.id   81ba2101e2adb09a2b10006b7f1c5718
#
_cell.length_a   1.000
_cell.length_b   1.000
_cell.length_c   1.000
_cell.angle_alpha   90.00
_cell.angle_beta   90.00
_cell.angle_gamma   90.00
#
_symmetry.space_group_name_H-M   'P 1'
#
loop_
_entity.id
_entity.type
_entity.pdbx_description
1 polymer ?
#
loop_
_entity_poly.entity_id
_entity_poly.type
_entity_poly.pdbx_seq_one_letter_code
_entity_poly.pdbx_strand_id
1 'polypeptide(L)'
;MEPLQFVNSLDAKKHILLLCNDQTFGKMIELRFLENGLMKGESGIYLTSKDPERIIDMMVEFNMDIWPYLKNKSLQILQLPKFDEDPDGILLGIEKFMQKMLSELKPPYRIVGRIISDVSTELGMSVELTLERYLHARFDSLDGSFLCTYHYCEVPEKSRLKWMDSLMKNHHAVIYANGPNKARATLLV
;
A
#
# COMPACT_ATOMS: atom_id res chain seq x y z
N MET A 1 1.05 -19.37 -3.66
CA MET A 1 2.20 -19.17 -2.76
C MET A 1 1.70 -18.61 -1.44
N GLU A 2 2.35 -18.92 -0.35
CA GLU A 2 2.05 -18.34 0.97
C GLU A 2 2.42 -16.85 0.99
N PRO A 3 1.58 -15.93 1.56
CA PRO A 3 1.79 -14.49 1.48
C PRO A 3 3.12 -13.97 2.04
N LEU A 4 3.54 -14.45 3.21
CA LEU A 4 4.81 -14.01 3.80
C LEU A 4 6.01 -14.49 2.98
N GLN A 5 5.94 -15.71 2.44
CA GLN A 5 6.95 -16.20 1.52
C GLN A 5 7.01 -15.36 0.24
N PHE A 6 5.82 -14.97 -0.29
CA PHE A 6 5.74 -14.11 -1.47
C PHE A 6 6.43 -12.77 -1.24
N VAL A 7 6.08 -12.04 -0.16
CA VAL A 7 6.67 -10.72 0.11
C VAL A 7 8.16 -10.81 0.47
N ASN A 8 8.60 -11.91 1.09
CA ASN A 8 10.01 -12.13 1.41
C ASN A 8 10.86 -12.43 0.17
N SER A 9 10.29 -13.09 -0.84
CA SER A 9 10.98 -13.45 -2.09
C SER A 9 10.85 -12.39 -3.19
N LEU A 10 10.29 -11.24 -2.88
CA LEU A 10 10.02 -10.20 -3.88
C LEU A 10 11.32 -9.48 -4.29
N ASP A 11 11.80 -9.79 -5.49
CA ASP A 11 13.03 -9.20 -6.06
C ASP A 11 12.76 -8.23 -7.23
N ALA A 12 11.53 -8.21 -7.73
CA ALA A 12 11.14 -7.37 -8.86
C ALA A 12 10.11 -6.31 -8.43
N LYS A 13 10.07 -5.21 -9.19
CA LYS A 13 9.03 -4.18 -9.05
C LYS A 13 7.65 -4.79 -9.22
N LYS A 14 6.77 -4.58 -8.24
CA LYS A 14 5.39 -5.09 -8.26
C LYS A 14 4.41 -4.09 -7.69
N HIS A 15 3.31 -3.89 -8.39
CA HIS A 15 2.11 -3.28 -7.87
C HIS A 15 1.21 -4.40 -7.32
N ILE A 16 1.04 -4.47 -6.01
CA ILE A 16 0.46 -5.61 -5.31
C ILE A 16 -0.82 -5.16 -4.61
N LEU A 17 -1.89 -5.92 -4.82
CA LEU A 17 -3.16 -5.76 -4.14
C LEU A 17 -3.21 -6.69 -2.92
N LEU A 18 -3.42 -6.15 -1.73
CA LEU A 18 -3.69 -6.91 -0.51
C LEU A 18 -5.16 -6.78 -0.14
N LEU A 19 -5.90 -7.88 -0.26
CA LEU A 19 -7.29 -8.00 0.15
C LEU A 19 -7.37 -8.78 1.47
N CYS A 20 -7.83 -8.15 2.56
CA CYS A 20 -7.83 -8.77 3.87
C CYS A 20 -9.18 -8.71 4.59
N ASN A 21 -9.50 -9.82 5.29
CA ASN A 21 -10.55 -9.91 6.30
C ASN A 21 -9.98 -9.90 7.71
N ASP A 22 -8.78 -10.47 7.88
CA ASP A 22 -8.04 -10.48 9.13
C ASP A 22 -7.11 -9.27 9.16
N GLN A 23 -7.48 -8.26 9.95
CA GLN A 23 -6.72 -7.01 10.05
C GLN A 23 -5.31 -7.22 10.63
N THR A 24 -5.17 -8.08 11.62
CA THR A 24 -3.87 -8.36 12.26
C THR A 24 -2.94 -9.05 11.28
N PHE A 25 -3.43 -10.06 10.55
CA PHE A 25 -2.65 -10.76 9.55
C PHE A 25 -2.34 -9.85 8.34
N GLY A 26 -3.28 -8.99 7.93
CA GLY A 26 -3.06 -7.98 6.92
C GLY A 26 -1.92 -7.03 7.30
N LYS A 27 -1.93 -6.51 8.53
CA LYS A 27 -0.85 -5.66 9.06
C LYS A 27 0.50 -6.37 9.09
N MET A 28 0.53 -7.62 9.50
CA MET A 28 1.77 -8.41 9.48
C MET A 28 2.35 -8.52 8.07
N ILE A 29 1.52 -8.70 7.05
CA ILE A 29 1.97 -8.74 5.65
C ILE A 29 2.52 -7.36 5.21
N GLU A 30 1.81 -6.27 5.53
CA GLU A 30 2.27 -4.90 5.24
C GLU A 30 3.66 -4.62 5.84
N LEU A 31 3.81 -4.91 7.14
CA LEU A 31 5.04 -4.66 7.85
C LEU A 31 6.20 -5.54 7.35
N ARG A 32 5.92 -6.81 7.06
CA ARG A 32 6.93 -7.72 6.50
C ARG A 32 7.36 -7.30 5.08
N PHE A 33 6.42 -6.81 4.27
CA PHE A 33 6.73 -6.26 2.95
C PHE A 33 7.65 -5.04 3.06
N LEU A 34 7.35 -4.13 3.99
CA LEU A 34 8.15 -2.92 4.22
C LEU A 34 9.53 -3.26 4.78
N GLU A 35 9.59 -4.07 5.84
CA GLU A 35 10.82 -4.50 6.50
C GLU A 35 11.79 -5.17 5.52
N ASN A 36 11.28 -6.07 4.68
CA ASN A 36 12.08 -6.76 3.67
C ASN A 36 12.75 -5.78 2.69
N GLY A 37 12.04 -4.73 2.24
CA GLY A 37 12.63 -3.69 1.41
C GLY A 37 13.71 -2.92 2.14
N LEU A 38 13.46 -2.49 3.37
CA LEU A 38 14.42 -1.77 4.19
C LEU A 38 15.70 -2.60 4.45
N MET A 39 15.57 -3.89 4.72
CA MET A 39 16.70 -4.81 4.88
C MET A 39 17.52 -4.99 3.59
N LYS A 40 16.90 -4.82 2.43
CA LYS A 40 17.57 -4.83 1.11
C LYS A 40 18.18 -3.47 0.73
N GLY A 41 18.02 -2.45 1.59
CA GLY A 41 18.52 -1.09 1.34
C GLY A 41 17.57 -0.22 0.51
N GLU A 42 16.32 -0.64 0.31
CA GLU A 42 15.29 0.17 -0.34
C GLU A 42 14.77 1.26 0.60
N SER A 43 14.23 2.35 0.06
CA SER A 43 13.55 3.38 0.85
C SER A 43 12.12 2.96 1.16
N GLY A 44 11.78 2.90 2.45
CA GLY A 44 10.46 2.51 2.92
C GLY A 44 9.53 3.72 3.08
N ILE A 45 8.29 3.59 2.63
CA ILE A 45 7.25 4.59 2.80
C ILE A 45 5.98 3.91 3.29
N TYR A 46 5.44 4.37 4.42
CA TYR A 46 4.16 3.94 4.92
C TYR A 46 3.16 5.11 4.86
N LEU A 47 2.14 4.97 4.01
CA LEU A 47 1.07 5.96 3.86
C LEU A 47 -0.08 5.63 4.81
N THR A 48 -0.56 6.63 5.55
CA THR A 48 -1.61 6.43 6.55
C THR A 48 -2.59 7.62 6.58
N SER A 49 -3.86 7.35 6.84
CA SER A 49 -4.85 8.38 7.22
C SER A 49 -4.86 8.68 8.71
N LYS A 50 -4.12 7.88 9.50
CA LYS A 50 -4.00 8.02 10.95
C LYS A 50 -2.77 8.84 11.31
N ASP A 51 -2.66 9.19 12.60
CA ASP A 51 -1.47 9.78 13.17
C ASP A 51 -0.24 8.87 12.95
N PRO A 52 0.87 9.39 12.39
CA PRO A 52 2.10 8.63 12.18
C PRO A 52 2.66 7.98 13.45
N GLU A 53 2.52 8.61 14.62
CA GLU A 53 3.00 8.05 15.91
C GLU A 53 2.33 6.71 16.22
N ARG A 54 1.02 6.59 15.94
CA ARG A 54 0.31 5.31 16.11
C ARG A 54 0.81 4.19 15.19
N ILE A 55 1.34 4.57 14.04
CA ILE A 55 1.94 3.59 13.12
C ILE A 55 3.31 3.16 13.63
N ILE A 56 4.09 4.08 14.20
CA ILE A 56 5.35 3.77 14.88
C ILE A 56 5.11 2.78 16.02
N ASP A 57 4.15 3.07 16.91
CA ASP A 57 3.81 2.18 18.04
C ASP A 57 3.43 0.78 17.53
N MET A 58 2.58 0.72 16.50
CA MET A 58 2.20 -0.55 15.89
C MET A 58 3.41 -1.32 15.32
N MET A 59 4.32 -0.65 14.62
CA MET A 59 5.53 -1.30 14.08
C MET A 59 6.39 -1.89 15.21
N VAL A 60 6.53 -1.18 16.32
CA VAL A 60 7.25 -1.65 17.51
C VAL A 60 6.54 -2.83 18.17
N GLU A 61 5.20 -2.81 18.28
CA GLU A 61 4.40 -3.93 18.80
C GLU A 61 4.56 -5.21 17.96
N PHE A 62 4.74 -5.07 16.65
CA PHE A 62 5.06 -6.18 15.75
C PHE A 62 6.56 -6.56 15.73
N ASN A 63 7.36 -6.05 16.67
CA ASN A 63 8.80 -6.28 16.82
C ASN A 63 9.64 -5.87 15.59
N MET A 64 9.20 -4.85 14.84
CA MET A 64 9.98 -4.30 13.76
C MET A 64 11.00 -3.29 14.31
N ASP A 65 12.29 -3.50 14.05
CA ASP A 65 13.34 -2.53 14.43
C ASP A 65 13.39 -1.37 13.42
N ILE A 66 12.62 -0.32 13.71
CA ILE A 66 12.45 0.84 12.81
C ILE A 66 13.42 1.98 13.08
N TRP A 67 14.04 2.03 14.27
CA TRP A 67 14.82 3.19 14.73
C TRP A 67 16.04 3.51 13.85
N PRO A 68 16.80 2.52 13.35
CA PRO A 68 17.90 2.79 12.42
C PRO A 68 17.41 3.44 11.12
N TYR A 69 16.25 3.01 10.60
CA TYR A 69 15.68 3.49 9.33
C TYR A 69 15.04 4.88 9.46
N LEU A 70 14.42 5.20 10.60
CA LEU A 70 13.95 6.56 10.89
C LEU A 70 15.12 7.52 11.06
N LYS A 71 16.18 7.12 11.77
CA LYS A 71 17.35 7.95 12.03
C LYS A 71 18.11 8.29 10.73
N ASN A 72 18.28 7.34 9.84
CA ASN A 72 18.97 7.55 8.56
C ASN A 72 18.05 8.05 7.45
N LYS A 73 16.76 8.28 7.76
CA LYS A 73 15.71 8.75 6.87
C LYS A 73 15.41 7.82 5.69
N SER A 74 15.73 6.53 5.78
CA SER A 74 15.33 5.54 4.77
C SER A 74 13.92 5.00 4.99
N LEU A 75 13.28 5.30 6.13
CA LEU A 75 11.85 5.05 6.39
C LEU A 75 11.14 6.37 6.63
N GLN A 76 10.04 6.58 5.92
CA GLN A 76 9.10 7.67 6.17
C GLN A 76 7.70 7.11 6.45
N ILE A 77 7.03 7.67 7.46
CA ILE A 77 5.63 7.38 7.77
C ILE A 77 4.88 8.68 7.54
N LEU A 78 4.05 8.72 6.50
CA LEU A 78 3.44 9.94 6.01
C LEU A 78 1.93 9.92 6.19
N GLN A 79 1.41 10.95 6.85
CA GLN A 79 -0.02 11.16 6.90
C GLN A 79 -0.50 11.72 5.57
N LEU A 80 -1.52 11.08 4.99
CA LEU A 80 -2.15 11.52 3.76
C LEU A 80 -2.89 12.83 3.98
N PRO A 81 -2.71 13.83 3.11
CA PRO A 81 -3.54 15.02 3.11
C PRO A 81 -4.97 14.66 2.65
N LYS A 82 -5.89 15.57 2.88
CA LYS A 82 -7.25 15.47 2.37
C LYS A 82 -7.29 15.95 0.92
N PHE A 83 -7.13 15.03 0.00
CA PHE A 83 -7.07 15.34 -1.44
C PHE A 83 -8.40 15.85 -2.02
N ASP A 84 -9.52 15.56 -1.39
CA ASP A 84 -10.84 16.09 -1.73
C ASP A 84 -10.99 17.61 -1.47
N GLU A 85 -10.13 18.16 -0.60
CA GLU A 85 -10.06 19.59 -0.29
C GLU A 85 -8.98 20.31 -1.13
N ASP A 86 -8.25 19.62 -2.02
CA ASP A 86 -7.17 20.24 -2.82
C ASP A 86 -7.77 21.20 -3.86
N PRO A 87 -7.33 22.48 -3.89
CA PRO A 87 -7.88 23.50 -4.82
C PRO A 87 -7.63 23.18 -6.28
N ASP A 88 -6.60 22.41 -6.59
CA ASP A 88 -6.25 22.01 -7.96
C ASP A 88 -6.91 20.69 -8.37
N GLY A 89 -7.70 20.09 -7.46
CA GLY A 89 -8.39 18.83 -7.63
C GLY A 89 -7.58 17.59 -7.22
N ILE A 90 -8.29 16.53 -6.94
CA ILE A 90 -7.76 15.31 -6.32
C ILE A 90 -6.54 14.75 -7.05
N LEU A 91 -6.61 14.59 -8.37
CA LEU A 91 -5.53 13.96 -9.16
C LEU A 91 -4.24 14.78 -9.11
N LEU A 92 -4.34 16.10 -9.26
CA LEU A 92 -3.16 16.97 -9.25
C LEU A 92 -2.56 17.08 -7.83
N GLY A 93 -3.42 17.12 -6.79
CA GLY A 93 -2.98 17.08 -5.39
C GLY A 93 -2.19 15.81 -5.09
N ILE A 94 -2.66 14.66 -5.56
CA ILE A 94 -1.95 13.38 -5.41
C ILE A 94 -0.64 13.37 -6.18
N GLU A 95 -0.62 13.86 -7.40
CA GLU A 95 0.60 13.92 -8.22
C GLU A 95 1.68 14.76 -7.53
N LYS A 96 1.33 15.95 -7.04
CA LYS A 96 2.22 16.81 -6.27
C LYS A 96 2.73 16.13 -4.99
N PHE A 97 1.84 15.47 -4.26
CA PHE A 97 2.19 14.73 -3.05
C PHE A 97 3.20 13.61 -3.36
N MET A 98 2.92 12.79 -4.38
CA MET A 98 3.80 11.70 -4.82
C MET A 98 5.17 12.22 -5.27
N GLN A 99 5.22 13.28 -6.07
CA GLN A 99 6.46 13.91 -6.50
C GLN A 99 7.30 14.38 -5.32
N LYS A 100 6.68 15.08 -4.37
CA LYS A 100 7.35 15.55 -3.15
C LYS A 100 7.89 14.37 -2.34
N MET A 101 7.07 13.39 -2.04
CA MET A 101 7.41 12.20 -1.26
C MET A 101 8.62 11.47 -1.87
N LEU A 102 8.59 11.22 -3.19
CA LEU A 102 9.66 10.49 -3.87
C LEU A 102 10.95 11.33 -4.00
N SER A 103 10.85 12.66 -4.06
CA SER A 103 12.04 13.53 -4.15
C SER A 103 12.87 13.57 -2.87
N GLU A 104 12.31 13.19 -1.74
CA GLU A 104 12.98 13.19 -0.43
C GLU A 104 13.73 11.88 -0.15
N LEU A 105 13.55 10.87 -0.98
CA LEU A 105 14.08 9.52 -0.79
C LEU A 105 14.86 9.05 -2.02
N LYS A 106 15.65 7.99 -1.83
CA LYS A 106 16.40 7.35 -2.92
C LYS A 106 15.72 6.06 -3.36
N PRO A 107 15.56 5.84 -4.68
CA PRO A 107 15.07 4.53 -5.15
C PRO A 107 16.10 3.41 -4.88
N PRO A 108 15.69 2.14 -4.90
CA PRO A 108 14.32 1.71 -5.13
C PRO A 108 13.42 1.92 -3.91
N TYR A 109 12.10 1.99 -4.16
CA TYR A 109 11.12 2.28 -3.11
C TYR A 109 10.31 1.04 -2.71
N ARG A 110 9.91 0.99 -1.44
CA ARG A 110 8.98 0.03 -0.89
C ARG A 110 7.82 0.79 -0.22
N ILE A 111 6.68 0.89 -0.91
CA ILE A 111 5.56 1.75 -0.51
C ILE A 111 4.39 0.90 -0.04
N VAL A 112 3.88 1.19 1.15
CA VAL A 112 2.70 0.55 1.73
C VAL A 112 1.61 1.58 1.95
N GLY A 113 0.40 1.27 1.57
CA GLY A 113 -0.80 2.06 1.84
C GLY A 113 -1.69 2.22 0.63
N ARG A 114 -2.75 2.98 0.80
CA ARG A 114 -3.62 3.44 -0.29
C ARG A 114 -3.84 4.94 -0.17
N ILE A 115 -4.19 5.58 -1.27
CA ILE A 115 -4.27 7.04 -1.32
C ILE A 115 -5.65 7.53 -0.84
N ILE A 116 -6.74 6.85 -1.19
CA ILE A 116 -8.08 7.19 -0.72
C ILE A 116 -8.44 6.37 0.53
N SER A 117 -8.71 7.06 1.63
CA SER A 117 -9.02 6.41 2.90
C SER A 117 -10.42 5.82 2.96
N ASP A 118 -11.41 6.44 2.30
CA ASP A 118 -12.81 6.01 2.34
C ASP A 118 -13.27 5.38 1.02
N VAL A 119 -13.44 4.07 1.03
CA VAL A 119 -14.01 3.27 -0.07
C VAL A 119 -15.37 2.69 0.28
N SER A 120 -16.03 3.21 1.31
CA SER A 120 -17.38 2.79 1.71
C SER A 120 -18.48 3.38 0.80
N THR A 121 -18.16 4.42 0.05
CA THR A 121 -19.07 5.11 -0.88
C THR A 121 -18.77 4.78 -2.34
N GLU A 122 -19.77 4.90 -3.20
CA GLU A 122 -19.60 4.72 -4.65
C GLU A 122 -18.62 5.74 -5.24
N LEU A 123 -18.64 6.97 -4.73
CA LEU A 123 -17.70 8.02 -5.14
C LEU A 123 -16.27 7.65 -4.74
N GLY A 124 -16.04 7.30 -3.48
CA GLY A 124 -14.71 6.90 -2.99
C GLY A 124 -14.15 5.69 -3.75
N MET A 125 -14.98 4.66 -4.00
CA MET A 125 -14.60 3.51 -4.83
C MET A 125 -14.23 3.91 -6.26
N SER A 126 -14.96 4.84 -6.86
CA SER A 126 -14.70 5.30 -8.24
C SER A 126 -13.42 6.11 -8.32
N VAL A 127 -13.19 7.02 -7.37
CA VAL A 127 -11.96 7.82 -7.30
C VAL A 127 -10.74 6.91 -7.09
N GLU A 128 -10.79 6.00 -6.11
CA GLU A 128 -9.71 5.07 -5.85
C GLU A 128 -9.38 4.20 -7.08
N LEU A 129 -10.39 3.67 -7.76
CA LEU A 129 -10.16 2.88 -8.98
C LEU A 129 -9.53 3.72 -10.11
N THR A 130 -9.84 5.01 -10.20
CA THR A 130 -9.21 5.92 -11.15
C THR A 130 -7.74 6.12 -10.81
N LEU A 131 -7.42 6.26 -9.54
CA LEU A 131 -6.04 6.41 -9.05
C LEU A 131 -5.22 5.13 -9.26
N GLU A 132 -5.79 3.97 -8.97
CA GLU A 132 -5.12 2.69 -9.21
C GLU A 132 -4.78 2.48 -10.70
N ARG A 133 -5.69 2.85 -11.59
CA ARG A 133 -5.41 2.86 -13.04
C ARG A 133 -4.29 3.82 -13.41
N TYR A 134 -4.31 5.02 -12.83
CA TYR A 134 -3.29 6.04 -13.07
C TYR A 134 -1.91 5.58 -12.58
N LEU A 135 -1.83 5.01 -11.37
CA LEU A 135 -0.60 4.44 -10.82
C LEU A 135 -0.10 3.26 -11.65
N HIS A 136 -0.99 2.35 -12.02
CA HIS A 136 -0.64 1.18 -12.83
C HIS A 136 -0.09 1.58 -14.21
N ALA A 137 -0.71 2.55 -14.87
CA ALA A 137 -0.26 3.02 -16.18
C ALA A 137 1.13 3.69 -16.15
N ARG A 138 1.56 4.19 -14.98
CA ARG A 138 2.87 4.84 -14.78
C ARG A 138 3.83 4.01 -13.94
N PHE A 139 3.45 2.80 -13.59
CA PHE A 139 4.20 1.97 -12.64
C PHE A 139 5.63 1.68 -13.12
N ASP A 140 5.85 1.52 -14.40
CA ASP A 140 7.18 1.26 -14.98
C ASP A 140 8.16 2.41 -14.72
N SER A 141 7.65 3.64 -14.56
CA SER A 141 8.46 4.80 -14.21
C SER A 141 8.81 4.90 -12.72
N LEU A 142 8.10 4.13 -11.86
CA LEU A 142 8.38 4.04 -10.44
C LEU A 142 9.47 2.99 -10.21
N ASP A 143 10.61 3.41 -9.65
CA ASP A 143 11.66 2.46 -9.26
C ASP A 143 11.38 1.86 -7.88
N GLY A 144 10.44 0.92 -7.80
CA GLY A 144 10.05 0.31 -6.52
C GLY A 144 8.84 -0.60 -6.61
N SER A 145 8.35 -1.01 -5.44
CA SER A 145 7.15 -1.83 -5.29
C SER A 145 6.11 -1.13 -4.42
N PHE A 146 4.84 -1.32 -4.75
CA PHE A 146 3.70 -0.74 -4.05
C PHE A 146 2.76 -1.85 -3.55
N LEU A 147 2.33 -1.79 -2.28
CA LEU A 147 1.35 -2.67 -1.66
C LEU A 147 0.12 -1.86 -1.25
N CYS A 148 -0.96 -2.00 -2.01
CA CYS A 148 -2.24 -1.36 -1.76
C CYS A 148 -3.14 -2.29 -0.93
N THR A 149 -3.55 -1.84 0.26
CA THR A 149 -4.32 -2.67 1.21
C THR A 149 -5.78 -2.26 1.27
N TYR A 150 -6.69 -3.23 1.12
CA TYR A 150 -8.14 -3.06 1.24
C TYR A 150 -8.74 -4.12 2.15
N HIS A 151 -9.56 -3.64 3.10
CA HIS A 151 -10.32 -4.52 3.98
C HIS A 151 -11.70 -4.80 3.38
N TYR A 152 -12.10 -6.08 3.35
CA TYR A 152 -13.39 -6.47 2.80
C TYR A 152 -14.57 -5.78 3.48
N CYS A 153 -14.49 -5.54 4.80
CA CYS A 153 -15.55 -4.90 5.56
C CYS A 153 -15.76 -3.41 5.22
N GLU A 154 -14.78 -2.76 4.61
CA GLU A 154 -14.87 -1.35 4.22
C GLU A 154 -15.65 -1.14 2.91
N VAL A 155 -15.82 -2.20 2.11
CA VAL A 155 -16.48 -2.12 0.80
C VAL A 155 -17.90 -2.65 0.87
N PRO A 156 -18.91 -1.90 0.38
CA PRO A 156 -20.30 -2.34 0.36
C PRO A 156 -20.47 -3.69 -0.34
N GLU A 157 -21.19 -4.62 0.28
CA GLU A 157 -21.31 -6.01 -0.18
C GLU A 157 -21.79 -6.11 -1.63
N LYS A 158 -22.83 -5.33 -1.99
CA LYS A 158 -23.41 -5.33 -3.35
C LYS A 158 -22.43 -4.95 -4.46
N SER A 159 -21.42 -4.13 -4.16
CA SER A 159 -20.46 -3.61 -5.13
C SER A 159 -19.10 -4.31 -5.05
N ARG A 160 -18.86 -5.03 -3.97
CA ARG A 160 -17.53 -5.57 -3.57
C ARG A 160 -16.87 -6.41 -4.65
N LEU A 161 -17.56 -7.43 -5.15
CA LEU A 161 -16.96 -8.37 -6.12
C LEU A 161 -16.56 -7.66 -7.41
N LYS A 162 -17.45 -6.83 -7.96
CA LYS A 162 -17.20 -6.09 -9.20
C LYS A 162 -16.05 -5.09 -9.04
N TRP A 163 -16.01 -4.39 -7.91
CA TRP A 163 -14.97 -3.41 -7.63
C TRP A 163 -13.60 -4.06 -7.42
N MET A 164 -13.54 -5.16 -6.65
CA MET A 164 -12.31 -5.92 -6.44
C MET A 164 -11.76 -6.54 -7.75
N ASP A 165 -12.63 -7.07 -8.62
CA ASP A 165 -12.24 -7.53 -9.95
C ASP A 165 -11.62 -6.39 -10.78
N SER A 166 -12.18 -5.19 -10.66
CA SER A 166 -11.64 -4.00 -11.33
C SER A 166 -10.30 -3.55 -10.74
N LEU A 167 -10.08 -3.69 -9.43
CA LEU A 167 -8.77 -3.43 -8.80
C LEU A 167 -7.72 -4.44 -9.29
N MET A 168 -8.05 -5.73 -9.30
CA MET A 168 -7.11 -6.78 -9.73
C MET A 168 -6.54 -6.51 -11.13
N LYS A 169 -7.33 -5.94 -12.04
CA LYS A 169 -6.88 -5.59 -13.41
C LYS A 169 -5.79 -4.50 -13.45
N ASN A 170 -5.58 -3.79 -12.34
CA ASN A 170 -4.59 -2.73 -12.22
C ASN A 170 -3.41 -3.12 -11.31
N HIS A 171 -3.21 -4.41 -11.05
CA HIS A 171 -2.14 -4.91 -10.20
C HIS A 171 -1.40 -6.08 -10.86
N HIS A 172 -0.14 -6.29 -10.49
CA HIS A 172 0.67 -7.42 -10.98
C HIS A 172 0.51 -8.68 -10.13
N ALA A 173 0.01 -8.52 -8.91
CA ALA A 173 -0.23 -9.63 -8.00
C ALA A 173 -1.36 -9.30 -7.03
N VAL A 174 -2.01 -10.33 -6.52
CA VAL A 174 -3.00 -10.23 -5.44
C VAL A 174 -2.63 -11.14 -4.29
N ILE A 175 -2.76 -10.62 -3.08
CA ILE A 175 -2.65 -11.36 -1.83
C ILE A 175 -4.03 -11.38 -1.18
N TYR A 176 -4.55 -12.56 -0.92
CA TYR A 176 -5.76 -12.78 -0.11
C TYR A 176 -5.34 -13.15 1.31
N ALA A 177 -5.68 -12.31 2.29
CA ALA A 177 -5.31 -12.47 3.70
C ALA A 177 -6.55 -12.70 4.57
N ASN A 178 -7.11 -13.93 4.49
CA ASN A 178 -8.28 -14.34 5.28
C ASN A 178 -7.88 -15.08 6.58
N GLY A 179 -6.70 -14.78 7.12
CA GLY A 179 -6.06 -15.44 8.24
C GLY A 179 -4.93 -16.39 7.80
N PRO A 180 -4.03 -16.79 8.72
CA PRO A 180 -2.78 -17.49 8.37
C PRO A 180 -2.97 -18.77 7.55
N ASN A 181 -4.03 -19.55 7.85
CA ASN A 181 -4.30 -20.83 7.19
C ASN A 181 -5.18 -20.73 5.94
N LYS A 182 -5.66 -19.53 5.57
CA LYS A 182 -6.55 -19.30 4.44
C LYS A 182 -6.05 -18.17 3.54
N ALA A 183 -4.74 -17.96 3.54
CA ALA A 183 -4.11 -16.89 2.80
C ALA A 183 -3.33 -17.42 1.60
N ARG A 184 -3.32 -16.66 0.52
CA ARG A 184 -2.54 -17.00 -0.69
C ARG A 184 -2.14 -15.76 -1.47
N ALA A 185 -0.99 -15.83 -2.12
CA ALA A 185 -0.55 -14.85 -3.10
C ALA A 185 -0.55 -15.45 -4.51
N THR A 186 -0.98 -14.68 -5.50
CA THR A 186 -1.08 -15.08 -6.90
C THR A 186 -0.60 -13.96 -7.80
N LEU A 187 0.22 -14.26 -8.81
CA LEU A 187 0.53 -13.33 -9.89
C LEU A 187 -0.70 -13.20 -10.81
N LEU A 188 -0.96 -11.99 -11.24
CA LEU A 188 -1.97 -11.64 -12.21
C LEU A 188 -1.29 -11.51 -13.58
N VAL A 189 -1.91 -12.04 -14.60
CA VAL A 189 -1.39 -12.07 -15.99
C VAL A 189 -2.06 -10.98 -16.79
#